data_5321e369b93963d861acb59ff25fb1d1
#
_entry.id   5321e369b93963d861acb59ff25fb1d1
#
_cell.length_a   1.000
_cell.length_b   1.000
_cell.length_c   1.000
_cell.angle_alpha   90.00
_cell.angle_beta   90.00
_cell.angle_gamma   90.00
#
_symmetry.space_group_name_H-M   'P 1'
#
loop_
_entity.id
_entity.type
_entity.pdbx_description
1 polymer ?
#
loop_
_entity_poly.entity_id
_entity_poly.type
_entity_poly.pdbx_seq_one_letter_code
_entity_poly.pdbx_strand_id
1 'polypeptide(L)'
;TEPPSENRHAGMSQLVVDLSDKNVTVTGIRNLSGEEDFNQVFFDDVFIPDDMLVGTPGNGWEQVMSELGYERSGPERFLSAFRVIVEFTREIESSPSDEQLVLLGRLASHLITLRRMSISVAGMLGAGKLPLTEAALIKDLGNSYERMVPEIIRMAVSESCSQRFVDTLNECILHAPSFTLRGGTREVLKGVIARGLGLR
;
A
#
# COMPACT_ATOMS: atom_id res chain seq x y z
N THR A 1 -15.45 6.16 22.66
CA THR A 1 -15.99 7.07 21.62
C THR A 1 -17.14 7.87 22.19
N GLU A 2 -17.20 9.15 21.89
CA GLU A 2 -18.33 10.00 22.25
C GLU A 2 -19.56 9.69 21.38
N PRO A 3 -20.79 10.08 21.83
CA PRO A 3 -21.98 9.90 21.03
C PRO A 3 -21.86 10.57 19.64
N PRO A 4 -22.56 10.08 18.60
CA PRO A 4 -22.54 10.68 17.28
C PRO A 4 -22.93 12.17 17.34
N SER A 5 -22.15 13.01 16.69
CA SER A 5 -22.38 14.45 16.53
C SER A 5 -22.62 14.78 15.06
N GLU A 6 -22.96 16.05 14.74
CA GLU A 6 -23.06 16.51 13.35
C GLU A 6 -21.75 16.29 12.57
N ASN A 7 -20.61 16.40 13.26
CA ASN A 7 -19.33 15.97 12.72
C ASN A 7 -19.11 14.48 13.01
N ARG A 8 -19.39 13.62 12.03
CA ARG A 8 -19.23 12.16 12.11
C ARG A 8 -17.81 11.67 12.51
N HIS A 9 -16.82 12.53 12.46
CA HIS A 9 -15.41 12.22 12.78
C HIS A 9 -15.00 12.72 14.17
N ALA A 10 -15.84 13.52 14.83
CA ALA A 10 -15.58 13.97 16.20
C ALA A 10 -15.74 12.82 17.19
N GLY A 11 -15.02 12.92 18.31
CA GLY A 11 -15.15 11.98 19.43
C GLY A 11 -14.51 10.60 19.21
N MET A 12 -13.79 10.39 18.10
CA MET A 12 -13.00 9.18 17.87
C MET A 12 -11.67 9.29 18.61
N SER A 13 -11.24 8.18 19.24
CA SER A 13 -9.93 8.08 19.91
C SER A 13 -9.21 6.82 19.46
N GLN A 14 -7.88 6.84 19.52
CA GLN A 14 -7.05 5.66 19.31
C GLN A 14 -6.56 5.13 20.66
N LEU A 15 -6.55 3.82 20.79
CA LEU A 15 -6.12 3.10 21.98
C LEU A 15 -5.13 2.02 21.59
N VAL A 16 -4.10 1.81 22.41
CA VAL A 16 -3.21 0.66 22.29
C VAL A 16 -3.83 -0.52 23.02
N VAL A 17 -3.94 -1.65 22.34
CA VAL A 17 -4.48 -2.89 22.90
C VAL A 17 -3.43 -3.97 22.93
N ASP A 18 -3.23 -4.63 24.06
CA ASP A 18 -2.37 -5.81 24.16
C ASP A 18 -3.10 -7.00 23.55
N LEU A 19 -2.60 -7.49 22.42
CA LEU A 19 -3.18 -8.65 21.73
C LEU A 19 -2.94 -9.97 22.47
N SER A 20 -2.14 -10.00 23.53
CA SER A 20 -1.95 -11.15 24.40
C SER A 20 -3.00 -11.27 25.51
N ASP A 21 -3.89 -10.26 25.66
CA ASP A 21 -4.99 -10.32 26.64
C ASP A 21 -5.88 -11.54 26.31
N LYS A 22 -6.30 -12.26 27.37
CA LYS A 22 -7.14 -13.47 27.27
C LYS A 22 -8.50 -13.21 26.61
N ASN A 23 -8.95 -11.96 26.61
CA ASN A 23 -10.20 -11.52 26.02
C ASN A 23 -10.03 -11.03 24.57
N VAL A 24 -8.82 -11.18 23.98
CA VAL A 24 -8.53 -10.89 22.59
C VAL A 24 -8.32 -12.20 21.84
N THR A 25 -9.07 -12.41 20.77
CA THR A 25 -8.88 -13.54 19.87
C THR A 25 -8.41 -13.06 18.52
N VAL A 26 -7.25 -13.54 18.07
CA VAL A 26 -6.68 -13.24 16.75
C VAL A 26 -6.73 -14.50 15.89
N THR A 27 -7.37 -14.42 14.72
CA THR A 27 -7.48 -15.52 13.78
C THR A 27 -6.96 -15.09 12.41
N GLY A 28 -6.00 -15.82 11.84
CA GLY A 28 -5.44 -15.55 10.52
C GLY A 28 -6.48 -15.71 9.40
N ILE A 29 -6.39 -14.86 8.39
CA ILE A 29 -7.20 -14.92 7.17
C ILE A 29 -6.26 -15.25 6.02
N ARG A 30 -6.45 -16.41 5.40
CA ARG A 30 -5.66 -16.81 4.23
C ARG A 30 -6.01 -15.94 3.02
N ASN A 31 -4.98 -15.37 2.40
CA ASN A 31 -5.09 -14.65 1.15
C ASN A 31 -5.00 -15.61 -0.06
N LEU A 32 -5.00 -15.07 -1.27
CA LEU A 32 -4.94 -15.85 -2.52
C LEU A 32 -3.62 -16.62 -2.68
N SER A 33 -2.51 -16.12 -2.08
CA SER A 33 -1.22 -16.82 -2.09
C SER A 33 -1.13 -17.97 -1.08
N GLY A 34 -2.13 -18.09 -0.18
CA GLY A 34 -2.15 -19.05 0.92
C GLY A 34 -1.51 -18.54 2.20
N GLU A 35 -0.98 -17.32 2.22
CA GLU A 35 -0.40 -16.66 3.38
C GLU A 35 -1.46 -15.98 4.24
N GLU A 36 -1.15 -15.75 5.51
CA GLU A 36 -2.05 -15.13 6.50
C GLU A 36 -1.56 -13.74 6.89
N ASP A 37 -1.50 -12.80 5.90
CA ASP A 37 -1.08 -11.41 6.11
C ASP A 37 -2.13 -10.57 6.85
N PHE A 38 -3.38 -11.03 6.89
CA PHE A 38 -4.49 -10.36 7.53
C PHE A 38 -5.07 -11.22 8.64
N ASN A 39 -5.61 -10.55 9.65
CA ASN A 39 -6.20 -11.21 10.79
C ASN A 39 -7.60 -10.65 11.07
N GLN A 40 -8.46 -11.52 11.54
CA GLN A 40 -9.69 -11.16 12.22
C GLN A 40 -9.39 -11.06 13.72
N VAL A 41 -9.74 -9.94 14.35
CA VAL A 41 -9.50 -9.70 15.77
C VAL A 41 -10.86 -9.49 16.46
N PHE A 42 -11.10 -10.28 17.49
CA PHE A 42 -12.27 -10.13 18.36
C PHE A 42 -11.82 -9.61 19.71
N PHE A 43 -12.54 -8.61 20.20
CA PHE A 43 -12.41 -8.05 21.53
C PHE A 43 -13.68 -8.39 22.31
N ASP A 44 -13.53 -9.16 23.40
CA ASP A 44 -14.64 -9.59 24.24
C ASP A 44 -14.45 -9.02 25.66
N ASP A 45 -15.06 -7.87 25.92
CA ASP A 45 -14.98 -7.16 27.18
C ASP A 45 -13.53 -6.89 27.66
N VAL A 46 -12.68 -6.42 26.74
CA VAL A 46 -11.27 -6.11 27.02
C VAL A 46 -11.18 -4.81 27.80
N PHE A 47 -10.54 -4.84 28.97
CA PHE A 47 -10.24 -3.64 29.74
C PHE A 47 -8.97 -2.96 29.19
N ILE A 48 -9.07 -1.69 28.83
CA ILE A 48 -7.96 -0.87 28.34
C ILE A 48 -7.70 0.24 29.36
N PRO A 49 -6.54 0.30 30.01
CA PRO A 49 -6.17 1.36 30.93
C PRO A 49 -6.11 2.74 30.24
N ASP A 50 -6.35 3.81 31.00
CA ASP A 50 -6.37 5.19 30.48
C ASP A 50 -5.03 5.64 29.89
N ASP A 51 -3.90 5.12 30.39
CA ASP A 51 -2.55 5.39 29.89
C ASP A 51 -2.25 4.74 28.54
N MET A 52 -3.14 3.88 28.04
CA MET A 52 -3.09 3.30 26.67
C MET A 52 -3.77 4.20 25.65
N LEU A 53 -4.31 5.35 26.03
CA LEU A 53 -4.86 6.32 25.10
C LEU A 53 -3.73 7.00 24.30
N VAL A 54 -3.86 7.04 22.98
CA VAL A 54 -2.91 7.72 22.09
C VAL A 54 -3.29 9.20 21.94
N GLY A 55 -2.48 10.08 22.53
CA GLY A 55 -2.65 11.53 22.40
C GLY A 55 -3.86 12.07 23.19
N THR A 56 -4.66 12.93 22.55
CA THR A 56 -5.81 13.59 23.19
C THR A 56 -7.11 12.86 22.88
N PRO A 57 -8.02 12.66 23.87
CA PRO A 57 -9.33 12.09 23.61
C PRO A 57 -10.09 12.86 22.51
N GLY A 58 -10.78 12.15 21.65
CA GLY A 58 -11.57 12.73 20.55
C GLY A 58 -10.79 13.13 19.30
N ASN A 59 -9.43 13.06 19.31
CA ASN A 59 -8.58 13.47 18.19
C ASN A 59 -8.11 12.32 17.28
N GLY A 60 -8.68 11.12 17.42
CA GLY A 60 -8.24 9.92 16.69
C GLY A 60 -8.36 10.03 15.17
N TRP A 61 -9.36 10.78 14.67
CA TRP A 61 -9.49 10.97 13.21
C TRP A 61 -8.32 11.75 12.61
N GLU A 62 -7.88 12.83 13.27
CA GLU A 62 -6.73 13.62 12.82
C GLU A 62 -5.44 12.80 12.88
N GLN A 63 -5.27 11.98 13.92
CA GLN A 63 -4.14 11.06 14.06
C GLN A 63 -4.07 10.09 12.88
N VAL A 64 -5.17 9.41 12.56
CA VAL A 64 -5.25 8.49 11.40
C VAL A 64 -4.98 9.21 10.09
N MET A 65 -5.53 10.40 9.89
CA MET A 65 -5.29 11.19 8.67
C MET A 65 -3.83 11.61 8.52
N SER A 66 -3.18 11.96 9.63
CA SER A 66 -1.74 12.28 9.64
C SER A 66 -0.90 11.05 9.26
N GLU A 67 -1.17 9.90 9.87
CA GLU A 67 -0.50 8.63 9.58
C GLU A 67 -0.61 8.25 8.09
N LEU A 68 -1.81 8.37 7.51
CA LEU A 68 -2.04 8.06 6.10
C LEU A 68 -1.23 8.95 5.13
N GLY A 69 -0.85 10.15 5.54
CA GLY A 69 0.05 11.01 4.77
C GLY A 69 1.44 10.38 4.59
N TYR A 70 1.98 9.77 5.64
CA TYR A 70 3.24 9.04 5.61
C TYR A 70 3.09 7.70 4.90
N GLU A 71 2.09 6.91 5.29
CA GLU A 71 1.88 5.55 4.80
C GLU A 71 1.68 5.51 3.27
N ARG A 72 0.86 6.40 2.71
CA ARG A 72 0.49 6.39 1.28
C ARG A 72 1.60 6.78 0.33
N SER A 73 2.62 7.48 0.80
CA SER A 73 3.71 7.99 -0.05
C SER A 73 4.98 7.15 0.02
N GLY A 74 5.03 6.14 0.88
CA GLY A 74 6.20 5.31 1.10
C GLY A 74 6.54 4.40 -0.11
N PRO A 75 7.81 3.95 -0.21
CA PRO A 75 8.27 3.12 -1.31
C PRO A 75 7.57 1.75 -1.38
N GLU A 76 7.07 1.24 -0.28
CA GLU A 76 6.29 0.01 -0.21
C GLU A 76 4.98 0.07 -1.00
N ARG A 77 4.60 1.25 -1.50
CA ARG A 77 3.40 1.47 -2.31
C ARG A 77 3.65 1.33 -3.82
N PHE A 78 4.89 1.08 -4.24
CA PHE A 78 5.25 0.88 -5.65
C PHE A 78 6.44 -0.06 -5.88
N LEU A 79 7.02 -0.64 -4.81
CA LEU A 79 8.15 -1.57 -4.91
C LEU A 79 7.79 -3.04 -4.71
N SER A 80 6.54 -3.40 -4.39
CA SER A 80 6.16 -4.79 -4.11
C SER A 80 6.41 -5.72 -5.31
N ALA A 81 6.24 -5.23 -6.53
CA ALA A 81 6.53 -5.98 -7.75
C ALA A 81 7.98 -5.83 -8.27
N PHE A 82 8.86 -5.11 -7.53
CA PHE A 82 10.22 -4.81 -8.02
C PHE A 82 11.07 -6.05 -8.22
N ARG A 83 10.92 -7.07 -7.37
CA ARG A 83 11.64 -8.34 -7.50
C ARG A 83 11.39 -9.02 -8.86
N VAL A 84 10.16 -8.95 -9.36
CA VAL A 84 9.82 -9.50 -10.69
C VAL A 84 10.56 -8.76 -11.80
N ILE A 85 10.73 -7.45 -11.71
CA ILE A 85 11.49 -6.66 -12.68
C ILE A 85 12.98 -7.07 -12.68
N VAL A 86 13.54 -7.29 -11.49
CA VAL A 86 14.93 -7.76 -11.34
C VAL A 86 15.11 -9.14 -11.96
N GLU A 87 14.23 -10.09 -11.66
CA GLU A 87 14.33 -11.43 -12.25
C GLU A 87 14.06 -11.41 -13.76
N PHE A 88 13.13 -10.59 -14.25
CA PHE A 88 12.92 -10.38 -15.68
C PHE A 88 14.18 -9.86 -16.38
N THR A 89 14.86 -8.88 -15.77
CA THR A 89 16.12 -8.34 -16.33
C THR A 89 17.18 -9.43 -16.43
N ARG A 90 17.31 -10.30 -15.43
CA ARG A 90 18.25 -11.44 -15.46
C ARG A 90 17.87 -12.46 -16.51
N GLU A 91 16.58 -12.73 -16.67
CA GLU A 91 16.09 -13.71 -17.63
C GLU A 91 16.41 -13.33 -19.09
N ILE A 92 16.31 -12.04 -19.41
CA ILE A 92 16.58 -11.54 -20.77
C ILE A 92 18.02 -11.09 -21.00
N GLU A 93 18.90 -11.09 -19.99
CA GLU A 93 20.24 -10.50 -20.02
C GLU A 93 21.09 -10.97 -21.21
N SER A 94 21.01 -12.26 -21.57
CA SER A 94 21.88 -12.86 -22.59
C SER A 94 21.48 -12.50 -24.02
N SER A 95 20.21 -12.24 -24.30
CA SER A 95 19.70 -11.95 -25.64
C SER A 95 18.33 -11.27 -25.59
N PRO A 96 18.24 -10.00 -25.12
CA PRO A 96 16.98 -9.30 -25.07
C PRO A 96 16.48 -8.92 -26.48
N SER A 97 15.16 -9.05 -26.69
CA SER A 97 14.54 -8.46 -27.89
C SER A 97 14.36 -6.95 -27.73
N ASP A 98 14.18 -6.22 -28.80
CA ASP A 98 13.90 -4.78 -28.78
C ASP A 98 12.62 -4.47 -27.98
N GLU A 99 11.60 -5.32 -28.08
CA GLU A 99 10.35 -5.19 -27.34
C GLU A 99 10.57 -5.34 -25.83
N GLN A 100 11.41 -6.28 -25.40
CA GLN A 100 11.76 -6.47 -24.01
C GLN A 100 12.56 -5.29 -23.44
N LEU A 101 13.48 -4.74 -24.22
CA LEU A 101 14.24 -3.54 -23.84
C LEU A 101 13.33 -2.30 -23.71
N VAL A 102 12.40 -2.11 -24.65
CA VAL A 102 11.39 -1.04 -24.59
C VAL A 102 10.50 -1.20 -23.36
N LEU A 103 10.06 -2.43 -23.07
CA LEU A 103 9.27 -2.73 -21.87
C LEU A 103 10.02 -2.39 -20.61
N LEU A 104 11.27 -2.84 -20.47
CA LEU A 104 12.13 -2.56 -19.33
C LEU A 104 12.33 -1.04 -19.14
N GLY A 105 12.57 -0.31 -20.24
CA GLY A 105 12.66 1.14 -20.22
C GLY A 105 11.37 1.84 -19.71
N ARG A 106 10.20 1.37 -20.12
CA ARG A 106 8.91 1.86 -19.64
C ARG A 106 8.72 1.58 -18.15
N LEU A 107 9.01 0.36 -17.69
CA LEU A 107 8.92 -0.01 -16.29
C LEU A 107 9.85 0.85 -15.42
N ALA A 108 11.10 1.03 -15.85
CA ALA A 108 12.07 1.87 -15.17
C ALA A 108 11.63 3.34 -15.10
N SER A 109 11.09 3.89 -16.20
CA SER A 109 10.59 5.27 -16.24
C SER A 109 9.46 5.52 -15.27
N HIS A 110 8.48 4.60 -15.20
CA HIS A 110 7.38 4.68 -14.22
C HIS A 110 7.92 4.63 -12.78
N LEU A 111 8.82 3.68 -12.51
CA LEU A 111 9.41 3.51 -11.18
C LEU A 111 10.19 4.75 -10.73
N ILE A 112 11.01 5.33 -11.62
CA ILE A 112 11.76 6.55 -11.34
C ILE A 112 10.80 7.71 -11.06
N THR A 113 9.71 7.83 -11.80
CA THR A 113 8.69 8.86 -11.60
C THR A 113 8.04 8.72 -10.23
N LEU A 114 7.54 7.53 -9.86
CA LEU A 114 6.96 7.25 -8.56
C LEU A 114 7.94 7.54 -7.41
N ARG A 115 9.19 7.11 -7.57
CA ARG A 115 10.26 7.41 -6.60
C ARG A 115 10.48 8.92 -6.43
N ARG A 116 10.51 9.69 -7.51
CA ARG A 116 10.66 11.15 -7.44
C ARG A 116 9.48 11.83 -6.75
N MET A 117 8.26 11.40 -7.05
CA MET A 117 7.06 11.87 -6.37
C MET A 117 7.11 11.55 -4.87
N SER A 118 7.48 10.32 -4.48
CA SER A 118 7.63 9.89 -3.08
C SER A 118 8.65 10.76 -2.32
N ILE A 119 9.83 11.01 -2.92
CA ILE A 119 10.85 11.90 -2.33
C ILE A 119 10.31 13.33 -2.17
N SER A 120 9.56 13.84 -3.13
CA SER A 120 8.94 15.17 -3.04
C SER A 120 7.97 15.26 -1.87
N VAL A 121 7.11 14.24 -1.69
CA VAL A 121 6.17 14.19 -0.55
C VAL A 121 6.93 14.06 0.77
N ALA A 122 7.99 13.25 0.84
CA ALA A 122 8.83 13.16 2.03
C ALA A 122 9.43 14.54 2.41
N GLY A 123 9.87 15.32 1.42
CA GLY A 123 10.33 16.70 1.64
C GLY A 123 9.22 17.62 2.17
N MET A 124 7.99 17.48 1.66
CA MET A 124 6.85 18.25 2.18
C MET A 124 6.51 17.90 3.63
N LEU A 125 6.51 16.61 3.97
CA LEU A 125 6.32 16.12 5.35
C LEU A 125 7.42 16.62 6.28
N GLY A 126 8.68 16.58 5.84
CA GLY A 126 9.81 17.11 6.59
C GLY A 126 9.74 18.62 6.80
N ALA A 127 9.03 19.37 5.95
CA ALA A 127 8.73 20.78 6.09
C ALA A 127 7.44 21.07 6.91
N GLY A 128 6.89 20.07 7.59
CA GLY A 128 5.69 20.18 8.43
C GLY A 128 4.38 20.35 7.66
N LYS A 129 4.35 20.03 6.36
CA LYS A 129 3.12 20.03 5.55
C LYS A 129 2.41 18.69 5.66
N LEU A 130 1.11 18.66 5.38
CA LEU A 130 0.30 17.45 5.32
C LEU A 130 -0.19 17.20 3.88
N PRO A 131 0.62 16.59 2.99
CA PRO A 131 0.35 16.43 1.56
C PRO A 131 -0.56 15.23 1.27
N LEU A 132 -1.80 15.25 1.77
CA LEU A 132 -2.74 14.12 1.68
C LEU A 132 -3.13 13.78 0.24
N THR A 133 -3.29 14.79 -0.62
CA THR A 133 -3.65 14.63 -2.03
C THR A 133 -2.51 14.03 -2.82
N GLU A 134 -1.31 14.54 -2.63
CA GLU A 134 -0.09 14.07 -3.29
C GLU A 134 0.25 12.63 -2.87
N ALA A 135 0.12 12.33 -1.57
CA ALA A 135 0.31 10.97 -1.06
C ALA A 135 -0.72 9.99 -1.64
N ALA A 136 -2.00 10.40 -1.73
CA ALA A 136 -3.05 9.59 -2.35
C ALA A 136 -2.78 9.35 -3.85
N LEU A 137 -2.24 10.34 -4.56
CA LEU A 137 -1.87 10.21 -5.97
C LEU A 137 -0.74 9.20 -6.17
N ILE A 138 0.31 9.25 -5.33
CA ILE A 138 1.40 8.26 -5.38
C ILE A 138 0.85 6.86 -5.15
N LYS A 139 -0.02 6.69 -4.16
CA LYS A 139 -0.61 5.39 -3.85
C LYS A 139 -1.48 4.87 -5.00
N ASP A 140 -2.31 5.68 -5.63
CA ASP A 140 -3.16 5.23 -6.76
C ASP A 140 -2.32 4.86 -7.99
N LEU A 141 -1.33 5.66 -8.34
CA LEU A 141 -0.40 5.38 -9.44
C LEU A 141 0.48 4.16 -9.13
N GLY A 142 0.98 4.04 -7.90
CA GLY A 142 1.75 2.90 -7.42
C GLY A 142 0.96 1.59 -7.50
N ASN A 143 -0.27 1.58 -7.02
CA ASN A 143 -1.17 0.43 -7.14
C ASN A 143 -1.37 -0.02 -8.60
N SER A 144 -1.54 0.95 -9.50
CA SER A 144 -1.70 0.67 -10.92
C SER A 144 -0.44 0.05 -11.51
N TYR A 145 0.71 0.59 -11.12
CA TYR A 145 2.02 0.09 -11.54
C TYR A 145 2.27 -1.33 -11.03
N GLU A 146 2.13 -1.58 -9.72
CA GLU A 146 2.38 -2.88 -9.10
C GLU A 146 1.52 -4.00 -9.69
N ARG A 147 0.25 -3.70 -9.99
CA ARG A 147 -0.65 -4.68 -10.63
C ARG A 147 -0.32 -4.92 -12.10
N MET A 148 0.13 -3.91 -12.80
CA MET A 148 0.49 -4.00 -14.22
C MET A 148 1.77 -4.82 -14.44
N VAL A 149 2.77 -4.66 -13.58
CA VAL A 149 4.11 -5.26 -13.73
C VAL A 149 4.07 -6.77 -14.00
N PRO A 150 3.48 -7.62 -13.14
CA PRO A 150 3.51 -9.07 -13.37
C PRO A 150 2.76 -9.46 -14.65
N GLU A 151 1.69 -8.78 -15.01
CA GLU A 151 0.89 -9.10 -16.21
C GLU A 151 1.65 -8.81 -17.50
N ILE A 152 2.29 -7.65 -17.61
CA ILE A 152 3.01 -7.28 -18.85
C ILE A 152 4.33 -8.06 -18.97
N ILE A 153 4.99 -8.37 -17.86
CA ILE A 153 6.21 -9.19 -17.88
C ILE A 153 5.87 -10.62 -18.32
N ARG A 154 4.77 -11.19 -17.79
CA ARG A 154 4.30 -12.51 -18.18
C ARG A 154 4.08 -12.66 -19.70
N MET A 155 3.61 -11.59 -20.34
CA MET A 155 3.37 -11.57 -21.79
C MET A 155 4.63 -11.33 -22.63
N ALA A 156 5.75 -10.93 -21.99
CA ALA A 156 6.99 -10.55 -22.66
C ALA A 156 8.08 -11.65 -22.61
N VAL A 157 7.78 -12.79 -22.00
CA VAL A 157 8.73 -13.90 -21.85
C VAL A 157 8.29 -15.12 -22.65
N SER A 158 9.27 -15.99 -22.99
CA SER A 158 9.01 -17.28 -23.64
C SER A 158 8.60 -18.35 -22.63
N GLU A 159 8.18 -19.53 -23.15
CA GLU A 159 7.84 -20.69 -22.31
C GLU A 159 9.04 -21.32 -21.60
N SER A 160 10.27 -21.03 -22.05
CA SER A 160 11.51 -21.61 -21.52
C SER A 160 12.24 -20.68 -20.54
N CYS A 161 11.54 -20.22 -19.51
CA CYS A 161 12.13 -19.39 -18.45
C CYS A 161 12.74 -20.23 -17.32
N SER A 162 13.67 -19.63 -16.57
CA SER A 162 14.23 -20.23 -15.37
C SER A 162 13.15 -20.47 -14.30
N GLN A 163 13.26 -21.55 -13.54
CA GLN A 163 12.32 -21.85 -12.46
C GLN A 163 12.23 -20.72 -11.44
N ARG A 164 13.35 -20.09 -11.13
CA ARG A 164 13.42 -18.95 -10.20
C ARG A 164 12.56 -17.77 -10.69
N PHE A 165 12.61 -17.45 -11.99
CA PHE A 165 11.79 -16.40 -12.56
C PHE A 165 10.30 -16.76 -12.48
N VAL A 166 9.96 -17.99 -12.88
CA VAL A 166 8.58 -18.50 -12.87
C VAL A 166 7.99 -18.44 -11.44
N ASP A 167 8.73 -18.90 -10.43
CA ASP A 167 8.29 -18.89 -9.04
C ASP A 167 8.06 -17.45 -8.54
N THR A 168 9.00 -16.54 -8.83
CA THR A 168 8.89 -15.12 -8.43
C THR A 168 7.70 -14.44 -9.11
N LEU A 169 7.48 -14.73 -10.38
CA LEU A 169 6.35 -14.17 -11.14
C LEU A 169 5.01 -14.68 -10.61
N ASN A 170 4.89 -15.98 -10.37
CA ASN A 170 3.67 -16.59 -9.83
C ASN A 170 3.35 -16.07 -8.44
N GLU A 171 4.34 -15.97 -7.54
CA GLU A 171 4.20 -15.35 -6.23
C GLU A 171 3.63 -13.92 -6.37
N CYS A 172 4.22 -13.10 -7.23
CA CYS A 172 3.76 -11.74 -7.44
C CYS A 172 2.35 -11.66 -8.02
N ILE A 173 1.97 -12.53 -8.96
CA ILE A 173 0.61 -12.60 -9.52
C ILE A 173 -0.43 -12.90 -8.43
N LEU A 174 -0.14 -13.84 -7.55
CA LEU A 174 -1.04 -14.21 -6.44
C LEU A 174 -1.18 -13.09 -5.40
N HIS A 175 -0.13 -12.31 -5.17
CA HIS A 175 -0.15 -11.16 -4.25
C HIS A 175 -0.73 -9.87 -4.87
N ALA A 176 -0.66 -9.70 -6.20
CA ALA A 176 -1.04 -8.46 -6.87
C ALA A 176 -2.44 -7.92 -6.54
N PRO A 177 -3.49 -8.74 -6.33
CA PRO A 177 -4.79 -8.24 -5.87
C PRO A 177 -4.73 -7.50 -4.54
N SER A 178 -3.89 -7.94 -3.59
CA SER A 178 -3.76 -7.33 -2.26
C SER A 178 -3.11 -5.95 -2.29
N PHE A 179 -2.30 -5.64 -3.30
CA PHE A 179 -1.61 -4.35 -3.40
C PHE A 179 -2.56 -3.15 -3.43
N THR A 180 -3.79 -3.33 -3.89
CA THR A 180 -4.80 -2.27 -3.92
C THR A 180 -5.59 -2.10 -2.62
N LEU A 181 -5.43 -2.99 -1.64
CA LEU A 181 -6.17 -2.96 -0.39
C LEU A 181 -5.46 -2.17 0.72
N ARG A 182 -4.15 -2.00 0.62
CA ARG A 182 -3.30 -1.31 1.61
C ARG A 182 -3.44 0.21 1.49
N GLY A 183 -3.61 0.93 2.60
CA GLY A 183 -3.63 2.40 2.62
C GLY A 183 -4.80 3.05 1.90
N GLY A 184 -5.86 2.31 1.65
CA GLY A 184 -7.08 2.68 0.96
C GLY A 184 -7.18 2.13 -0.47
N THR A 185 -8.39 1.72 -0.85
CA THR A 185 -8.68 1.25 -2.21
C THR A 185 -8.59 2.39 -3.23
N ARG A 186 -8.40 2.05 -4.50
CA ARG A 186 -8.31 3.04 -5.58
C ARG A 186 -9.56 3.94 -5.67
N GLU A 187 -10.74 3.40 -5.39
CA GLU A 187 -12.00 4.12 -5.39
C GLU A 187 -12.01 5.21 -4.33
N VAL A 188 -11.57 4.87 -3.12
CA VAL A 188 -11.41 5.83 -2.01
C VAL A 188 -10.35 6.89 -2.35
N LEU A 189 -9.20 6.48 -2.87
CA LEU A 189 -8.10 7.37 -3.24
C LEU A 189 -8.51 8.38 -4.31
N LYS A 190 -9.24 7.95 -5.35
CA LYS A 190 -9.80 8.85 -6.37
C LYS A 190 -10.73 9.90 -5.77
N GLY A 191 -11.53 9.53 -4.75
CA GLY A 191 -12.34 10.48 -4.01
C GLY A 191 -11.52 11.51 -3.22
N VAL A 192 -10.41 11.09 -2.60
CA VAL A 192 -9.47 12.00 -1.90
C VAL A 192 -8.81 12.96 -2.90
N ILE A 193 -8.30 12.43 -4.00
CA ILE A 193 -7.63 13.19 -5.06
C ILE A 193 -8.60 14.22 -5.67
N ALA A 194 -9.81 13.80 -6.03
CA ALA A 194 -10.81 14.69 -6.63
C ALA A 194 -11.16 15.87 -5.70
N ARG A 195 -11.34 15.62 -4.40
CA ARG A 195 -11.56 16.69 -3.42
C ARG A 195 -10.35 17.63 -3.29
N GLY A 196 -9.15 17.08 -3.22
CA GLY A 196 -7.92 17.86 -3.11
C GLY A 196 -7.63 18.75 -4.34
N LEU A 197 -8.15 18.34 -5.51
CA LEU A 197 -8.08 19.11 -6.75
C LEU A 197 -9.28 20.05 -6.96
N GLY A 198 -10.20 20.14 -6.01
CA GLY A 198 -11.37 21.01 -6.11
C GLY A 198 -12.43 20.54 -7.11
N LEU A 199 -12.46 19.24 -7.46
CA LEU A 199 -13.42 18.65 -8.40
C LEU A 199 -14.71 18.17 -7.73
N ARG A 200 -14.81 18.30 -6.41
CA ARG A 200 -15.97 17.94 -5.57
C ARG A 200 -16.09 18.86 -4.38
#